data_e5a3a7edd670d32f025f1fa47d677c7a
#
_entry.id   e5a3a7edd670d32f025f1fa47d677c7a
#
_cell.length_a   1.000
_cell.length_b   1.000
_cell.length_c   1.000
_cell.angle_alpha   90.00
_cell.angle_beta   90.00
_cell.angle_gamma   90.00
#
_symmetry.space_group_name_H-M   'P 1'
#
loop_
_entity.id
_entity.type
_entity.pdbx_description
1 polymer ?
#
loop_
_entity_poly.entity_id
_entity_poly.type
_entity_poly.pdbx_seq_one_letter_code
_entity_poly.pdbx_strand_id
1 'polypeptide(L)'
;MNLMDRAKVFKSKMIKLFSDVNDNPPEFASKYYFASIREGEPVGTDVVRLMASSRDAGVNAEITYSIIGGNEGRKFMIKSDTGLVSVAGEIDHEKAKEYFLTVQAKDGGSPPLSNHATVNITVMDANDNPPVFTQSSYSTTINEKEVVGKEVVSVTATDLDKGSNGIVSYRLVHGDPQGQFEVHPRTGRITLVKRLDREMISSYGESFFILSLSPPISHCLHFLTRTAS
;
A
#
# COMPACT_ATOMS: atom_id res chain seq x y z
N MET A 1 20.20 -27.59 -67.55
CA MET A 1 19.99 -27.34 -66.12
C MET A 1 21.33 -27.53 -65.42
N ASN A 2 21.93 -26.43 -65.02
CA ASN A 2 23.32 -26.35 -64.52
C ASN A 2 23.39 -26.94 -63.10
N LEU A 3 24.57 -27.47 -62.71
CA LEU A 3 24.82 -28.03 -61.36
C LEU A 3 24.51 -27.05 -60.22
N MET A 4 24.64 -25.75 -60.46
CA MET A 4 24.25 -24.68 -59.50
C MET A 4 22.71 -24.58 -59.31
N ASP A 5 21.91 -24.82 -60.38
CA ASP A 5 20.45 -24.80 -60.28
C ASP A 5 19.94 -26.04 -59.55
N ARG A 6 20.60 -27.19 -59.70
CA ARG A 6 20.27 -28.39 -58.91
C ARG A 6 20.62 -28.23 -57.42
N ALA A 7 21.74 -27.58 -57.12
CA ALA A 7 22.13 -27.29 -55.71
C ALA A 7 21.17 -26.28 -55.04
N LYS A 8 20.70 -25.25 -55.77
CA LYS A 8 19.71 -24.30 -55.24
C LYS A 8 18.34 -24.96 -55.01
N VAL A 9 17.89 -25.84 -55.94
CA VAL A 9 16.61 -26.57 -55.76
C VAL A 9 16.71 -27.56 -54.62
N PHE A 10 17.90 -28.20 -54.40
CA PHE A 10 18.11 -29.12 -53.29
C PHE A 10 18.17 -28.36 -51.93
N LYS A 11 18.84 -27.19 -51.88
CA LYS A 11 18.91 -26.35 -50.70
C LYS A 11 17.53 -25.78 -50.31
N SER A 12 16.72 -25.38 -51.31
CA SER A 12 15.34 -24.91 -51.12
C SER A 12 14.41 -26.05 -50.66
N LYS A 13 14.63 -27.29 -51.14
CA LYS A 13 13.84 -28.45 -50.74
C LYS A 13 14.25 -29.00 -49.37
N MET A 14 15.52 -28.88 -48.98
CA MET A 14 15.99 -29.29 -47.65
C MET A 14 15.53 -28.35 -46.57
N ILE A 15 15.41 -27.03 -46.83
CA ILE A 15 14.90 -26.05 -45.87
C ILE A 15 13.42 -26.28 -45.55
N LYS A 16 12.64 -26.90 -46.43
CA LYS A 16 11.24 -27.28 -46.20
C LYS A 16 11.05 -28.64 -45.50
N LEU A 17 12.10 -29.40 -45.27
CA LEU A 17 12.06 -30.76 -44.72
C LEU A 17 12.17 -30.78 -43.18
N PHE A 18 12.60 -29.70 -42.55
CA PHE A 18 12.69 -29.59 -41.08
C PHE A 18 11.76 -28.49 -40.61
N SER A 19 10.53 -28.87 -40.27
CA SER A 19 9.66 -27.99 -39.45
C SER A 19 10.10 -28.15 -38.00
N ASP A 20 10.15 -27.05 -37.30
CA ASP A 20 10.38 -27.03 -35.87
C ASP A 20 9.25 -27.79 -35.14
N VAL A 21 9.61 -28.59 -34.15
CA VAL A 21 8.66 -29.33 -33.31
C VAL A 21 8.54 -28.56 -31.99
N ASN A 22 7.32 -28.37 -31.52
CA ASN A 22 7.07 -27.70 -30.24
C ASN A 22 7.37 -28.66 -29.08
N ASP A 23 8.65 -28.78 -28.69
CA ASP A 23 9.12 -29.70 -27.65
C ASP A 23 9.86 -28.99 -26.49
N ASN A 24 10.01 -27.67 -26.52
CA ASN A 24 10.63 -26.87 -25.48
C ASN A 24 9.62 -25.85 -24.89
N PRO A 25 9.05 -26.11 -23.71
CA PRO A 25 8.19 -25.14 -23.07
C PRO A 25 8.92 -23.83 -22.75
N PRO A 26 8.23 -22.69 -22.70
CA PRO A 26 8.83 -21.43 -22.25
C PRO A 26 9.51 -21.58 -20.90
N GLU A 27 10.73 -21.05 -20.76
CA GLU A 27 11.50 -21.07 -19.54
C GLU A 27 11.66 -19.62 -19.00
N PHE A 28 11.16 -19.36 -17.80
CA PHE A 28 11.32 -18.07 -17.14
C PHE A 28 12.77 -17.87 -16.69
N ALA A 29 13.28 -16.64 -16.80
CA ALA A 29 14.59 -16.26 -16.31
C ALA A 29 14.76 -16.49 -14.79
N SER A 30 13.64 -16.46 -14.03
CA SER A 30 13.56 -16.85 -12.62
C SER A 30 12.21 -17.50 -12.32
N LYS A 31 12.17 -18.41 -11.35
CA LYS A 31 10.90 -18.97 -10.82
C LYS A 31 10.19 -18.01 -9.88
N TYR A 32 10.93 -17.06 -9.26
CA TYR A 32 10.41 -16.12 -8.30
C TYR A 32 10.86 -14.71 -8.66
N TYR A 33 9.92 -13.80 -8.69
CA TYR A 33 10.11 -12.37 -8.89
C TYR A 33 9.61 -11.64 -7.65
N PHE A 34 10.32 -10.58 -7.26
CA PHE A 34 9.98 -9.76 -6.10
C PHE A 34 9.88 -8.32 -6.56
N ALA A 35 8.83 -7.64 -6.10
CA ALA A 35 8.61 -6.22 -6.35
C ALA A 35 8.00 -5.58 -5.12
N SER A 36 8.07 -4.27 -5.05
CA SER A 36 7.35 -3.46 -4.07
C SER A 36 6.62 -2.35 -4.79
N ILE A 37 5.44 -2.01 -4.28
CA ILE A 37 4.64 -0.89 -4.76
C ILE A 37 4.12 -0.12 -3.57
N ARG A 38 4.06 1.20 -3.67
CA ARG A 38 3.41 2.01 -2.66
C ARG A 38 1.90 1.95 -2.88
N GLU A 39 1.12 1.89 -1.82
CA GLU A 39 -0.33 2.05 -1.95
C GLU A 39 -0.69 3.43 -2.53
N GLY A 40 -1.91 3.57 -3.07
CA GLY A 40 -2.33 4.79 -3.72
C GLY A 40 -1.69 5.06 -5.09
N GLU A 41 -0.76 4.22 -5.56
CA GLU A 41 -0.19 4.36 -6.90
C GLU A 41 -1.27 4.21 -7.99
N PRO A 42 -1.24 5.05 -9.04
CA PRO A 42 -2.29 5.07 -10.05
C PRO A 42 -2.32 3.81 -10.92
N VAL A 43 -3.51 3.51 -11.46
CA VAL A 43 -3.69 2.46 -12.46
C VAL A 43 -2.76 2.71 -13.66
N GLY A 44 -2.06 1.67 -14.09
CA GLY A 44 -1.06 1.72 -15.17
C GLY A 44 0.38 1.86 -14.67
N THR A 45 0.61 2.08 -13.37
CA THR A 45 1.98 2.09 -12.80
C THR A 45 2.64 0.73 -12.99
N ASP A 46 3.84 0.74 -13.56
CA ASP A 46 4.64 -0.46 -13.81
C ASP A 46 5.19 -1.03 -12.50
N VAL A 47 5.07 -2.35 -12.33
CA VAL A 47 5.49 -3.05 -11.11
C VAL A 47 6.72 -3.90 -11.36
N VAL A 48 6.63 -4.85 -12.28
CA VAL A 48 7.74 -5.76 -12.62
C VAL A 48 7.55 -6.34 -14.01
N ARG A 49 8.66 -6.61 -14.69
CA ARG A 49 8.66 -7.30 -15.98
C ARG A 49 9.19 -8.72 -15.80
N LEU A 50 8.40 -9.70 -16.26
CA LEU A 50 8.82 -11.09 -16.35
C LEU A 50 9.34 -11.36 -17.75
N MET A 51 10.35 -12.24 -17.84
CA MET A 51 10.92 -12.65 -19.11
C MET A 51 11.00 -14.19 -19.17
N ALA A 52 10.49 -14.73 -20.25
CA ALA A 52 10.65 -16.14 -20.58
C ALA A 52 11.19 -16.26 -22.00
N SER A 53 11.81 -17.37 -22.31
CA SER A 53 12.33 -17.73 -23.64
C SER A 53 12.02 -19.18 -23.95
N SER A 54 11.82 -19.53 -25.22
CA SER A 54 11.78 -20.90 -25.71
C SER A 54 13.02 -21.18 -26.58
N ARG A 55 13.39 -22.45 -26.68
CA ARG A 55 14.46 -22.92 -27.57
C ARG A 55 13.94 -23.27 -28.95
N ASP A 56 12.63 -23.31 -29.12
CA ASP A 56 11.97 -23.58 -30.38
C ASP A 56 12.09 -22.39 -31.35
N ALA A 57 11.57 -22.51 -32.55
CA ALA A 57 11.67 -21.49 -33.58
C ALA A 57 10.28 -21.07 -34.11
N GLY A 58 10.22 -19.85 -34.66
CA GLY A 58 8.99 -19.30 -35.27
C GLY A 58 7.86 -19.19 -34.25
N VAL A 59 6.65 -19.65 -34.63
CA VAL A 59 5.45 -19.54 -33.78
C VAL A 59 5.58 -20.34 -32.48
N ASN A 60 6.34 -21.45 -32.47
CA ASN A 60 6.59 -22.24 -31.27
C ASN A 60 7.43 -21.49 -30.21
N ALA A 61 8.16 -20.44 -30.62
CA ALA A 61 8.92 -19.56 -29.74
C ALA A 61 8.17 -18.24 -29.38
N GLU A 62 7.00 -17.98 -29.95
CA GLU A 62 6.19 -16.80 -29.62
C GLU A 62 5.52 -17.00 -28.26
N ILE A 63 5.88 -16.16 -27.28
CA ILE A 63 5.42 -16.31 -25.89
C ILE A 63 4.34 -15.29 -25.56
N THR A 64 3.27 -15.78 -24.95
CA THR A 64 2.21 -14.96 -24.37
C THR A 64 2.16 -15.13 -22.86
N TYR A 65 1.96 -14.02 -22.13
CA TYR A 65 1.90 -13.99 -20.68
C TYR A 65 0.47 -13.76 -20.18
N SER A 66 0.13 -14.41 -19.07
CA SER A 66 -1.15 -14.21 -18.38
C SER A 66 -1.00 -14.41 -16.87
N ILE A 67 -1.79 -13.69 -16.08
CA ILE A 67 -1.94 -13.95 -14.64
C ILE A 67 -3.04 -14.99 -14.46
N ILE A 68 -2.72 -16.13 -13.86
CA ILE A 68 -3.62 -17.26 -13.71
C ILE A 68 -4.01 -17.55 -12.26
N GLY A 69 -3.42 -16.84 -11.28
CA GLY A 69 -3.74 -16.98 -9.86
C GLY A 69 -3.24 -15.82 -9.01
N GLY A 70 -3.83 -15.67 -7.81
CA GLY A 70 -3.43 -14.67 -6.82
C GLY A 70 -3.88 -13.23 -7.10
N ASN A 71 -4.79 -13.04 -8.06
CA ASN A 71 -5.29 -11.73 -8.49
C ASN A 71 -6.82 -11.63 -8.41
N GLU A 72 -7.41 -12.19 -7.36
CA GLU A 72 -8.87 -12.29 -7.19
C GLU A 72 -9.55 -10.92 -7.18
N GLY A 73 -8.89 -9.91 -6.63
CA GLY A 73 -9.34 -8.51 -6.63
C GLY A 73 -9.04 -7.74 -7.91
N ARG A 74 -8.46 -8.37 -8.95
CA ARG A 74 -8.04 -7.73 -10.22
C ARG A 74 -7.18 -6.47 -10.00
N LYS A 75 -6.30 -6.51 -9.01
CA LYS A 75 -5.43 -5.39 -8.65
C LYS A 75 -4.27 -5.18 -9.63
N PHE A 76 -3.93 -6.20 -10.39
CA PHE A 76 -2.83 -6.19 -11.36
C PHE A 76 -3.30 -6.66 -12.74
N MET A 77 -2.60 -6.18 -13.77
CA MET A 77 -2.70 -6.67 -15.14
C MET A 77 -1.30 -7.03 -15.64
N ILE A 78 -1.24 -7.83 -16.70
CA ILE A 78 -0.01 -8.15 -17.41
C ILE A 78 -0.19 -7.89 -18.91
N LYS A 79 0.79 -7.26 -19.54
CA LYS A 79 0.83 -7.17 -21.01
C LYS A 79 1.26 -8.50 -21.59
N SER A 80 0.38 -9.08 -22.39
CA SER A 80 0.54 -10.45 -22.92
C SER A 80 1.78 -10.65 -23.79
N ASP A 81 2.27 -9.61 -24.43
CA ASP A 81 3.42 -9.62 -25.36
C ASP A 81 4.75 -9.33 -24.69
N THR A 82 4.75 -8.59 -23.58
CA THR A 82 5.98 -8.07 -22.95
C THR A 82 6.25 -8.60 -21.54
N GLY A 83 5.27 -9.29 -20.94
CA GLY A 83 5.36 -9.79 -19.57
C GLY A 83 5.43 -8.69 -18.51
N LEU A 84 5.03 -7.45 -18.85
CA LEU A 84 5.01 -6.32 -17.92
C LEU A 84 3.76 -6.36 -17.05
N VAL A 85 3.95 -6.51 -15.74
CA VAL A 85 2.90 -6.41 -14.72
C VAL A 85 2.76 -4.95 -14.30
N SER A 86 1.52 -4.46 -14.31
CA SER A 86 1.18 -3.08 -13.92
C SER A 86 -0.05 -3.08 -13.00
N VAL A 87 -0.25 -1.99 -12.27
CA VAL A 87 -1.42 -1.74 -11.42
C VAL A 87 -2.69 -1.67 -12.29
N ALA A 88 -3.74 -2.37 -11.88
CA ALA A 88 -5.05 -2.38 -12.56
C ALA A 88 -6.21 -1.94 -11.66
N GLY A 89 -6.01 -1.87 -10.35
CA GLY A 89 -7.01 -1.42 -9.37
C GLY A 89 -6.36 -0.80 -8.15
N GLU A 90 -7.14 -0.19 -7.31
CA GLU A 90 -6.69 0.44 -6.08
C GLU A 90 -5.88 -0.53 -5.20
N ILE A 91 -4.69 -0.13 -4.83
CA ILE A 91 -3.79 -0.82 -3.90
C ILE A 91 -3.89 -0.12 -2.55
N ASP A 92 -4.08 -0.89 -1.47
CA ASP A 92 -4.40 -0.42 -0.13
C ASP A 92 -3.71 -1.37 0.86
N HIS A 93 -2.75 -0.83 1.63
CA HIS A 93 -1.92 -1.58 2.56
C HIS A 93 -2.74 -2.11 3.75
N GLU A 94 -3.76 -1.37 4.18
CA GLU A 94 -4.64 -1.77 5.28
C GLU A 94 -5.47 -2.99 4.92
N LYS A 95 -5.81 -3.16 3.61
CA LYS A 95 -6.54 -4.31 3.09
C LYS A 95 -5.64 -5.49 2.75
N ALA A 96 -4.46 -5.22 2.16
CA ALA A 96 -3.53 -6.27 1.76
C ALA A 96 -2.07 -5.79 1.72
N LYS A 97 -1.22 -6.43 2.52
CA LYS A 97 0.22 -6.10 2.63
C LYS A 97 1.07 -6.74 1.54
N GLU A 98 0.60 -7.82 0.96
CA GLU A 98 1.34 -8.62 -0.03
C GLU A 98 0.39 -9.26 -1.02
N TYR A 99 0.86 -9.44 -2.24
CA TYR A 99 0.18 -10.20 -3.30
C TYR A 99 1.13 -11.25 -3.86
N PHE A 100 0.61 -12.46 -4.09
CA PHE A 100 1.33 -13.57 -4.69
C PHE A 100 0.68 -13.96 -6.00
N LEU A 101 1.19 -13.41 -7.11
CA LEU A 101 0.63 -13.70 -8.43
C LEU A 101 1.29 -14.95 -9.01
N THR A 102 0.49 -15.81 -9.64
CA THR A 102 0.98 -16.88 -10.50
C THR A 102 0.87 -16.42 -11.95
N VAL A 103 2.01 -16.29 -12.63
CA VAL A 103 2.09 -15.87 -14.02
C VAL A 103 2.45 -17.08 -14.89
N GLN A 104 1.68 -17.29 -15.94
CA GLN A 104 1.94 -18.28 -16.98
C GLN A 104 2.61 -17.62 -18.19
N ALA A 105 3.66 -18.26 -18.70
CA ALA A 105 4.18 -18.06 -20.04
C ALA A 105 3.75 -19.26 -20.90
N LYS A 106 3.14 -18.99 -22.05
CA LYS A 106 2.62 -20.00 -22.97
C LYS A 106 3.11 -19.70 -24.38
N ASP A 107 3.61 -20.71 -25.08
CA ASP A 107 4.04 -20.58 -26.47
C ASP A 107 2.85 -20.62 -27.47
N GLY A 108 3.14 -20.37 -28.74
CA GLY A 108 2.17 -20.39 -29.83
C GLY A 108 2.11 -21.73 -30.56
N GLY A 109 2.70 -22.80 -30.06
CA GLY A 109 2.75 -24.11 -30.67
C GLY A 109 1.40 -24.86 -30.70
N SER A 110 1.38 -26.00 -31.34
CA SER A 110 0.19 -26.87 -31.43
C SER A 110 0.55 -28.34 -31.20
N PRO A 111 0.26 -28.91 -29.99
CA PRO A 111 -0.35 -28.25 -28.81
C PRO A 111 0.61 -27.21 -28.18
N PRO A 112 0.07 -26.17 -27.54
CA PRO A 112 0.88 -25.17 -26.87
C PRO A 112 1.47 -25.74 -25.55
N LEU A 113 2.71 -25.41 -25.26
CA LEU A 113 3.38 -25.69 -23.99
C LEU A 113 3.39 -24.45 -23.10
N SER A 114 3.53 -24.62 -21.79
CA SER A 114 3.55 -23.50 -20.84
C SER A 114 4.35 -23.82 -19.60
N ASN A 115 4.78 -22.75 -18.91
CA ASN A 115 5.43 -22.80 -17.62
C ASN A 115 4.97 -21.63 -16.75
N HIS A 116 5.31 -21.63 -15.46
CA HIS A 116 4.80 -20.68 -14.48
C HIS A 116 5.93 -20.06 -13.65
N ALA A 117 5.73 -18.80 -13.23
CA ALA A 117 6.54 -18.13 -12.24
C ALA A 117 5.64 -17.47 -11.18
N THR A 118 6.19 -17.28 -9.99
CA THR A 118 5.51 -16.57 -8.90
C THR A 118 6.08 -15.17 -8.79
N VAL A 119 5.19 -14.18 -8.64
CA VAL A 119 5.54 -12.79 -8.35
C VAL A 119 5.04 -12.46 -6.95
N ASN A 120 5.95 -12.12 -6.04
CA ASN A 120 5.63 -11.56 -4.74
C ASN A 120 5.73 -10.03 -4.83
N ILE A 121 4.63 -9.34 -4.53
CA ILE A 121 4.53 -7.88 -4.54
C ILE A 121 4.22 -7.42 -3.11
N THR A 122 5.17 -6.72 -2.48
CA THR A 122 4.97 -6.10 -1.17
C THR A 122 4.35 -4.72 -1.34
N VAL A 123 3.28 -4.44 -0.61
CA VAL A 123 2.65 -3.11 -0.57
C VAL A 123 3.32 -2.30 0.53
N MET A 124 3.83 -1.13 0.18
CA MET A 124 4.42 -0.17 1.12
C MET A 124 3.34 0.81 1.59
N ASP A 125 3.28 1.01 2.89
CA ASP A 125 2.37 1.92 3.56
C ASP A 125 2.60 3.39 3.13
N ALA A 126 1.51 4.13 2.95
CA ALA A 126 1.49 5.58 2.78
C ALA A 126 0.74 6.21 3.97
N ASN A 127 1.02 7.47 4.26
CA ASN A 127 0.29 8.19 5.29
C ASN A 127 -0.99 8.79 4.68
N ASP A 128 -2.02 7.98 4.56
CA ASP A 128 -3.29 8.34 3.91
C ASP A 128 -4.51 8.18 4.82
N ASN A 129 -4.31 7.65 6.04
CA ASN A 129 -5.34 7.53 7.06
C ASN A 129 -5.14 8.61 8.13
N PRO A 130 -6.12 9.50 8.36
CA PRO A 130 -6.04 10.47 9.44
C PRO A 130 -6.30 9.79 10.79
N PRO A 131 -5.64 10.24 11.88
CA PRO A 131 -5.94 9.76 13.22
C PRO A 131 -7.36 10.10 13.63
N VAL A 132 -8.04 9.15 14.27
CA VAL A 132 -9.43 9.26 14.71
C VAL A 132 -9.51 9.11 16.22
N PHE A 133 -10.17 10.05 16.92
CA PHE A 133 -10.43 9.93 18.35
C PHE A 133 -11.34 8.74 18.65
N THR A 134 -11.05 8.01 19.71
CA THR A 134 -11.87 6.87 20.16
C THR A 134 -13.25 7.29 20.69
N GLN A 135 -13.42 8.56 21.04
CA GLN A 135 -14.68 9.13 21.49
C GLN A 135 -14.94 10.45 20.77
N SER A 136 -16.21 10.76 20.50
CA SER A 136 -16.63 12.02 19.87
C SER A 136 -16.52 13.24 20.79
N SER A 137 -16.49 13.01 22.11
CA SER A 137 -16.30 14.06 23.12
C SER A 137 -15.75 13.45 24.41
N TYR A 138 -14.99 14.23 25.16
CA TYR A 138 -14.54 13.91 26.50
C TYR A 138 -15.04 15.03 27.42
N SER A 139 -15.50 14.67 28.63
CA SER A 139 -15.93 15.63 29.63
C SER A 139 -15.46 15.21 31.00
N THR A 140 -15.07 16.17 31.82
CA THR A 140 -14.69 15.92 33.21
C THR A 140 -15.03 17.15 34.06
N THR A 141 -15.07 16.94 35.39
CA THR A 141 -15.24 18.00 36.36
C THR A 141 -13.97 18.06 37.23
N ILE A 142 -13.43 19.25 37.41
CA ILE A 142 -12.25 19.49 38.23
C ILE A 142 -12.58 20.50 39.32
N ASN A 143 -12.07 20.24 40.55
CA ASN A 143 -12.19 21.19 41.65
C ASN A 143 -11.14 22.29 41.51
N GLU A 144 -11.48 23.54 41.77
CA GLU A 144 -10.55 24.68 41.73
C GLU A 144 -9.38 24.54 42.72
N LYS A 145 -9.59 23.76 43.79
CA LYS A 145 -8.55 23.49 44.81
C LYS A 145 -7.62 22.35 44.45
N GLU A 146 -7.81 21.74 43.29
CA GLU A 146 -6.90 20.66 42.85
C GLU A 146 -5.45 21.15 42.72
N VAL A 147 -4.55 20.23 42.98
CA VAL A 147 -3.10 20.53 42.97
C VAL A 147 -2.57 20.54 41.55
N VAL A 148 -1.65 21.46 41.28
CA VAL A 148 -0.87 21.47 40.04
C VAL A 148 -0.16 20.12 39.85
N GLY A 149 -0.18 19.58 38.62
CA GLY A 149 0.28 18.23 38.29
C GLY A 149 -0.80 17.16 38.31
N LYS A 150 -2.04 17.50 38.75
CA LYS A 150 -3.16 16.57 38.70
C LYS A 150 -3.52 16.22 37.26
N GLU A 151 -3.65 14.93 36.99
CA GLU A 151 -4.25 14.45 35.74
C GLU A 151 -5.74 14.75 35.73
N VAL A 152 -6.20 15.39 34.68
CA VAL A 152 -7.59 15.83 34.50
C VAL A 152 -8.36 14.78 33.70
N VAL A 153 -7.82 14.39 32.58
CA VAL A 153 -8.40 13.38 31.68
C VAL A 153 -7.31 12.90 30.70
N SER A 154 -7.51 11.74 30.13
CA SER A 154 -6.70 11.26 29.00
C SER A 154 -7.55 11.09 27.77
N VAL A 155 -7.11 11.61 26.64
CA VAL A 155 -7.74 11.47 25.32
C VAL A 155 -6.96 10.44 24.50
N THR A 156 -7.67 9.66 23.70
CA THR A 156 -7.05 8.62 22.89
C THR A 156 -7.54 8.72 21.45
N ALA A 157 -6.62 8.58 20.52
CA ALA A 157 -6.91 8.45 19.10
C ALA A 157 -6.12 7.29 18.50
N THR A 158 -6.62 6.76 17.41
CA THR A 158 -6.00 5.67 16.64
C THR A 158 -5.81 6.11 15.22
N ASP A 159 -4.74 5.61 14.61
CA ASP A 159 -4.40 5.77 13.22
C ASP A 159 -4.28 4.37 12.61
N LEU A 160 -4.71 4.20 11.36
CA LEU A 160 -4.67 2.90 10.68
C LEU A 160 -3.32 2.65 10.02
N ASP A 161 -2.58 3.72 9.70
CA ASP A 161 -1.27 3.62 9.06
C ASP A 161 -0.26 2.88 9.95
N LYS A 162 0.84 2.46 9.38
CA LYS A 162 1.85 1.65 10.07
C LYS A 162 3.13 2.41 10.33
N GLY A 163 3.89 1.90 11.31
CA GLY A 163 5.19 2.44 11.64
C GLY A 163 5.15 3.92 12.02
N SER A 164 5.94 4.75 11.34
CA SER A 164 6.00 6.21 11.59
C SER A 164 4.74 6.95 11.15
N ASN A 165 4.02 6.44 10.14
CA ASN A 165 2.83 7.07 9.59
C ASN A 165 1.66 7.03 10.59
N GLY A 166 1.53 5.95 11.36
CA GLY A 166 0.49 5.78 12.38
C GLY A 166 0.83 6.36 13.77
N ILE A 167 1.90 7.16 13.89
CA ILE A 167 2.24 7.80 15.17
C ILE A 167 1.36 9.01 15.40
N VAL A 168 0.47 8.92 16.40
CA VAL A 168 -0.41 10.01 16.82
C VAL A 168 0.33 10.96 17.76
N SER A 169 0.15 12.26 17.55
CA SER A 169 0.65 13.33 18.42
C SER A 169 -0.49 14.26 18.83
N TYR A 170 -0.52 14.67 20.09
CA TYR A 170 -1.58 15.48 20.68
C TYR A 170 -1.09 16.90 20.96
N ARG A 171 -1.92 17.89 20.70
CA ARG A 171 -1.67 19.30 21.04
C ARG A 171 -2.97 19.98 21.42
N LEU A 172 -2.95 20.79 22.48
CA LEU A 172 -4.03 21.72 22.85
C LEU A 172 -3.98 22.94 21.91
N VAL A 173 -5.10 23.35 21.34
CA VAL A 173 -5.12 24.43 20.34
C VAL A 173 -5.92 25.63 20.79
N HIS A 174 -7.09 25.43 21.40
CA HIS A 174 -7.98 26.48 21.88
C HIS A 174 -8.62 26.12 23.20
N GLY A 175 -9.19 27.11 23.89
CA GLY A 175 -10.05 26.91 25.06
C GLY A 175 -9.36 27.10 26.41
N ASP A 176 -8.03 27.23 26.43
CA ASP A 176 -7.24 27.54 27.65
C ASP A 176 -6.53 28.90 27.54
N PRO A 177 -7.23 30.02 27.69
CA PRO A 177 -6.68 31.35 27.47
C PRO A 177 -5.56 31.71 28.46
N GLN A 178 -5.50 31.04 29.60
CA GLN A 178 -4.51 31.29 30.65
C GLN A 178 -3.37 30.25 30.69
N GLY A 179 -3.44 29.21 29.84
CA GLY A 179 -2.46 28.11 29.78
C GLY A 179 -2.43 27.33 31.09
N GLN A 180 -3.61 26.93 31.59
CA GLN A 180 -3.77 26.20 32.85
C GLN A 180 -3.67 24.68 32.66
N PHE A 181 -3.79 24.20 31.42
CA PHE A 181 -3.70 22.80 31.09
C PHE A 181 -2.55 22.54 30.10
N GLU A 182 -1.99 21.35 30.17
CA GLU A 182 -1.00 20.84 29.23
C GLU A 182 -1.37 19.44 28.82
N VAL A 183 -1.26 19.13 27.54
CA VAL A 183 -1.41 17.77 27.01
C VAL A 183 -0.05 17.14 26.74
N HIS A 184 0.14 15.93 27.24
CA HIS A 184 1.35 15.18 26.90
C HIS A 184 1.28 14.70 25.44
N PRO A 185 2.25 15.06 24.59
CA PRO A 185 2.14 14.92 23.14
C PRO A 185 2.04 13.49 22.64
N ARG A 186 2.47 12.50 23.41
CA ARG A 186 2.42 11.08 22.99
C ARG A 186 1.32 10.27 23.67
N THR A 187 0.90 10.66 24.86
CA THR A 187 -0.07 9.86 25.63
C THR A 187 -1.46 10.44 25.66
N GLY A 188 -1.65 11.69 25.20
CA GLY A 188 -2.94 12.38 25.26
C GLY A 188 -3.39 12.71 26.69
N ARG A 189 -2.51 12.54 27.69
CA ARG A 189 -2.81 12.86 29.08
C ARG A 189 -2.81 14.36 29.29
N ILE A 190 -3.90 14.90 29.84
CA ILE A 190 -4.07 16.31 30.14
C ILE A 190 -3.87 16.53 31.62
N THR A 191 -2.98 17.43 31.95
CA THR A 191 -2.62 17.78 33.33
C THR A 191 -2.82 19.25 33.63
N LEU A 192 -3.21 19.53 34.86
CA LEU A 192 -3.29 20.89 35.39
C LEU A 192 -1.89 21.43 35.64
N VAL A 193 -1.52 22.53 35.00
CA VAL A 193 -0.16 23.15 35.16
C VAL A 193 -0.20 24.47 35.88
N LYS A 194 -1.38 25.10 36.11
CA LYS A 194 -1.58 26.28 36.91
C LYS A 194 -2.85 26.15 37.74
N ARG A 195 -2.96 26.91 38.83
CA ARG A 195 -4.14 26.93 39.69
C ARG A 195 -5.37 27.42 38.89
N LEU A 196 -6.52 26.85 39.22
CA LEU A 196 -7.81 27.27 38.72
C LEU A 196 -8.40 28.35 39.62
N ASP A 197 -9.25 29.20 39.04
CA ASP A 197 -10.03 30.20 39.72
C ASP A 197 -11.40 30.24 39.06
N ARG A 198 -12.44 29.75 39.80
CA ARG A 198 -13.80 29.61 39.27
C ARG A 198 -14.48 30.98 39.09
N GLU A 199 -14.13 31.96 39.89
CA GLU A 199 -14.64 33.32 39.81
C GLU A 199 -14.17 34.02 38.53
N MET A 200 -13.00 33.63 38.01
CA MET A 200 -12.46 34.11 36.74
C MET A 200 -12.95 33.29 35.55
N ILE A 201 -12.97 31.96 35.66
CA ILE A 201 -13.35 31.05 34.58
C ILE A 201 -14.16 29.89 35.15
N SER A 202 -15.48 29.92 34.99
CA SER A 202 -16.40 28.91 35.52
C SER A 202 -16.52 27.64 34.67
N SER A 203 -16.05 27.69 33.41
CA SER A 203 -16.02 26.53 32.51
C SER A 203 -14.98 26.75 31.44
N TYR A 204 -14.30 25.67 31.07
CA TYR A 204 -13.36 25.61 29.95
C TYR A 204 -13.99 24.80 28.82
N GLY A 205 -14.07 25.39 27.63
CA GLY A 205 -14.42 24.69 26.41
C GLY A 205 -13.16 24.49 25.59
N GLU A 206 -12.63 23.30 25.61
CA GLU A 206 -11.35 23.00 24.99
C GLU A 206 -11.56 22.32 23.63
N SER A 207 -10.87 22.79 22.62
CA SER A 207 -10.76 22.11 21.33
C SER A 207 -9.36 21.51 21.23
N PHE A 208 -9.30 20.19 21.13
CA PHE A 208 -8.06 19.47 20.91
C PHE A 208 -7.87 19.20 19.42
N PHE A 209 -6.65 19.43 18.92
CA PHE A 209 -6.26 18.95 17.60
C PHE A 209 -5.29 17.81 17.76
N ILE A 210 -5.51 16.76 16.98
CA ILE A 210 -4.50 15.74 16.74
C ILE A 210 -3.72 16.15 15.51
N LEU A 211 -2.40 16.04 15.60
CA LEU A 211 -1.51 16.11 14.48
C LEU A 211 -0.87 14.75 14.31
N SER A 212 -1.06 14.11 13.16
CA SER A 212 -0.13 13.07 12.74
C SER A 212 1.18 13.73 12.27
N LEU A 213 2.28 12.99 12.29
CA LEU A 213 3.58 13.54 11.92
C LEU A 213 3.77 13.83 10.44
N SER A 214 2.81 13.50 9.56
CA SER A 214 2.77 13.95 8.15
C SER A 214 1.41 13.72 7.49
N PRO A 215 1.05 14.41 6.42
CA PRO A 215 0.64 15.82 6.40
C PRO A 215 -0.58 16.07 7.27
N PRO A 216 -0.83 17.31 7.70
CA PRO A 216 -1.78 17.59 8.77
C PRO A 216 -3.24 17.45 8.29
N ILE A 217 -3.87 16.34 8.57
CA ILE A 217 -5.33 16.28 8.63
C ILE A 217 -5.69 16.38 10.11
N SER A 218 -6.09 17.57 10.53
CA SER A 218 -6.45 17.83 11.92
C SER A 218 -7.91 17.51 12.16
N HIS A 219 -8.21 16.59 13.09
CA HIS A 219 -9.56 16.42 13.63
C HIS A 219 -9.68 17.23 14.91
N CYS A 220 -10.75 18.03 15.01
CA CYS A 220 -11.07 18.83 16.20
C CYS A 220 -12.01 18.06 17.11
N LEU A 221 -11.66 17.94 18.38
CA LEU A 221 -12.53 17.38 19.42
C LEU A 221 -12.95 18.46 20.41
N HIS A 222 -14.22 18.51 20.78
CA HIS A 222 -14.72 19.40 21.82
C HIS A 222 -14.59 18.76 23.18
N PHE A 223 -13.88 19.44 24.06
CA PHE A 223 -13.74 19.07 25.47
C PHE A 223 -14.40 20.12 26.34
N LEU A 224 -15.26 19.69 27.26
CA LEU A 224 -15.94 20.55 28.22
C LEU A 224 -15.49 20.21 29.64
N THR A 225 -14.78 21.12 30.30
CA THR A 225 -14.56 21.04 31.76
C THR A 225 -15.50 21.99 32.48
N ARG A 226 -16.07 21.54 33.58
CA ARG A 226 -16.77 22.37 34.54
C ARG A 226 -15.99 22.40 35.82
N THR A 227 -15.78 23.58 36.39
CA THR A 227 -15.23 23.71 37.74
C THR A 227 -16.33 23.43 38.75
N ALA A 228 -16.11 22.50 39.68
CA ALA A 228 -16.99 22.26 40.84
C ALA A 228 -16.55 23.14 42.01
N SER A 229 -17.48 23.66 42.74
CA SER A 229 -17.27 24.40 44.01
C SER A 229 -16.85 23.46 45.14
#